data_b426a46f28d3112fdbf162bd56998337
#
_entry.id   b426a46f28d3112fdbf162bd56998337
#
_cell.length_a   1.000
_cell.length_b   1.000
_cell.length_c   1.000
_cell.angle_alpha   90.00
_cell.angle_beta   90.00
_cell.angle_gamma   90.00
#
_symmetry.space_group_name_H-M   'P 1'
#
loop_
_entity.id
_entity.type
_entity.pdbx_description
1 polymer ?
#
loop_
_entity_poly.entity_id
_entity_poly.type
_entity_poly.pdbx_seq_one_letter_code
_entity_poly.pdbx_strand_id
1 'polypeptide(L)'
;MAAMQEFVVDTAFGRISGLRNGNAGAPKLLALHGWLDNAASFVPLSPWFGGYDLVAPDLPGHGASAHLPVSAEYTLVTAARTALAIADALGWERFHLLGHSLGGATSSFVAAAVPQRVEKLLLIEALGSLAESEERVGTRLREAFAGLAASAGKQLRVFPDIASAVKVRMAANDLSEPVARLLVERGIAPVRSEHQQGGYAWRSDPRLTLTSALRMSEGQMRSLIRAIECPTCMIWADPAQSYMPDALRRERAALLRQGELHILPGTHHLHMEKPSDVGEVFQNFLTGG
;
A
#
# COMPACT_ATOMS: atom_id res chain seq x y z
N MET A 1 -22.61 -10.45 -4.57
CA MET A 1 -21.28 -9.88 -4.89
C MET A 1 -20.25 -10.98 -4.74
N ALA A 2 -19.34 -11.18 -5.69
CA ALA A 2 -18.32 -12.22 -5.59
C ALA A 2 -17.34 -11.88 -4.45
N ALA A 3 -17.07 -12.85 -3.59
CA ALA A 3 -16.07 -12.71 -2.56
C ALA A 3 -14.68 -12.62 -3.20
N MET A 4 -13.78 -11.84 -2.60
CA MET A 4 -12.38 -11.82 -3.03
C MET A 4 -11.77 -13.22 -2.83
N GLN A 5 -11.08 -13.71 -3.85
CA GLN A 5 -10.46 -15.04 -3.89
C GLN A 5 -8.94 -14.93 -3.91
N GLU A 6 -8.27 -15.93 -3.33
CA GLU A 6 -6.81 -16.00 -3.41
C GLU A 6 -6.35 -16.13 -4.86
N PHE A 7 -5.30 -15.37 -5.20
CA PHE A 7 -4.56 -15.56 -6.44
C PHE A 7 -3.06 -15.59 -6.17
N VAL A 8 -2.33 -16.15 -7.11
CA VAL A 8 -0.87 -16.21 -7.07
C VAL A 8 -0.33 -15.96 -8.47
N VAL A 9 0.76 -15.22 -8.54
CA VAL A 9 1.49 -14.96 -9.78
C VAL A 9 3.00 -14.96 -9.50
N ASP A 10 3.79 -15.53 -10.40
CA ASP A 10 5.25 -15.49 -10.31
C ASP A 10 5.79 -14.29 -11.08
N THR A 11 6.72 -13.57 -10.47
CA THR A 11 7.35 -12.36 -11.01
C THR A 11 8.86 -12.41 -10.82
N ALA A 12 9.58 -11.48 -11.43
CA ALA A 12 11.01 -11.28 -11.18
C ALA A 12 11.33 -10.90 -9.71
N PHE A 13 10.31 -10.48 -8.93
CA PHE A 13 10.42 -10.15 -7.51
C PHE A 13 10.00 -11.30 -6.58
N GLY A 14 9.84 -12.50 -7.15
CA GLY A 14 9.38 -13.70 -6.46
C GLY A 14 7.88 -13.94 -6.64
N ARG A 15 7.39 -14.92 -5.89
CA ARG A 15 5.98 -15.31 -5.88
C ARG A 15 5.15 -14.25 -5.15
N ILE A 16 4.18 -13.70 -5.85
CA ILE A 16 3.23 -12.71 -5.32
C ILE A 16 1.89 -13.40 -5.09
N SER A 17 1.40 -13.30 -3.88
CA SER A 17 0.05 -13.72 -3.49
C SER A 17 -0.85 -12.48 -3.35
N GLY A 18 -2.15 -12.69 -3.36
CA GLY A 18 -3.09 -11.58 -3.17
C GLY A 18 -4.55 -12.04 -3.26
N LEU A 19 -5.42 -11.06 -3.40
CA LEU A 19 -6.87 -11.27 -3.52
C LEU A 19 -7.37 -10.70 -4.86
N ARG A 20 -8.30 -11.40 -5.53
CA ARG A 20 -8.93 -11.01 -6.80
C ARG A 20 -10.43 -11.25 -6.73
N ASN A 21 -11.24 -10.36 -7.29
CA ASN A 21 -12.71 -10.51 -7.29
C ASN A 21 -13.27 -11.43 -8.39
N GLY A 22 -12.42 -12.02 -9.23
CA GLY A 22 -12.81 -13.00 -10.24
C GLY A 22 -13.46 -12.44 -11.51
N ASN A 23 -13.49 -11.13 -11.72
CA ASN A 23 -14.09 -10.50 -12.90
C ASN A 23 -13.08 -10.24 -14.03
N ALA A 24 -12.42 -11.28 -14.52
CA ALA A 24 -11.26 -11.21 -15.39
C ALA A 24 -11.50 -10.51 -16.76
N GLY A 25 -12.75 -10.41 -17.23
CA GLY A 25 -13.08 -9.74 -18.50
C GLY A 25 -13.29 -8.23 -18.40
N ALA A 26 -13.41 -7.69 -17.18
CA ALA A 26 -13.72 -6.29 -16.91
C ALA A 26 -12.48 -5.35 -17.01
N PRO A 27 -12.67 -4.02 -16.97
CA PRO A 27 -11.57 -3.06 -16.86
C PRO A 27 -10.66 -3.38 -15.68
N LYS A 28 -9.36 -3.21 -15.85
CA LYS A 28 -8.33 -3.68 -14.92
C LYS A 28 -8.09 -2.69 -13.79
N LEU A 29 -8.08 -3.14 -12.54
CA LEU A 29 -7.83 -2.32 -11.37
C LEU A 29 -6.82 -3.00 -10.44
N LEU A 30 -5.61 -2.45 -10.35
CA LEU A 30 -4.57 -2.92 -9.43
C LEU A 30 -4.61 -2.09 -8.15
N ALA A 31 -4.84 -2.75 -6.99
CA ALA A 31 -4.96 -2.09 -5.69
C ALA A 31 -3.74 -2.39 -4.79
N LEU A 32 -2.99 -1.37 -4.42
CA LEU A 32 -1.75 -1.47 -3.65
C LEU A 32 -1.96 -0.98 -2.21
N HIS A 33 -1.73 -1.86 -1.24
CA HIS A 33 -1.96 -1.62 0.19
C HIS A 33 -0.89 -0.76 0.88
N GLY A 34 -1.17 -0.32 2.10
CA GLY A 34 -0.28 0.47 2.95
C GLY A 34 0.89 -0.34 3.55
N TRP A 35 1.84 0.39 4.17
CA TRP A 35 2.98 -0.21 4.85
C TRP A 35 2.53 -1.11 6.01
N LEU A 36 3.04 -2.33 6.05
CA LEU A 36 2.68 -3.40 7.00
C LEU A 36 1.19 -3.81 6.99
N ASP A 37 0.44 -3.41 5.95
CA ASP A 37 -0.85 -3.97 5.60
C ASP A 37 -0.70 -5.19 4.68
N ASN A 38 -1.75 -5.58 4.01
CA ASN A 38 -1.78 -6.65 3.02
C ASN A 38 -3.03 -6.51 2.13
N ALA A 39 -3.24 -7.44 1.21
CA ALA A 39 -4.37 -7.43 0.27
C ALA A 39 -5.75 -7.32 0.93
N ALA A 40 -5.91 -7.81 2.17
CA ALA A 40 -7.19 -7.73 2.91
C ALA A 40 -7.61 -6.28 3.23
N SER A 41 -6.69 -5.31 3.11
CA SER A 41 -6.98 -3.87 3.23
C SER A 41 -8.10 -3.41 2.27
N PHE A 42 -8.25 -4.07 1.12
CA PHE A 42 -9.26 -3.72 0.13
C PHE A 42 -10.54 -4.56 0.18
N VAL A 43 -10.64 -5.54 1.08
CA VAL A 43 -11.85 -6.38 1.21
C VAL A 43 -13.10 -5.54 1.50
N PRO A 44 -13.11 -4.59 2.45
CA PRO A 44 -14.30 -3.78 2.72
C PRO A 44 -14.71 -2.89 1.53
N LEU A 45 -13.74 -2.45 0.73
CA LEU A 45 -13.97 -1.57 -0.42
C LEU A 45 -14.29 -2.34 -1.71
N SER A 46 -13.96 -3.64 -1.79
CA SER A 46 -14.10 -4.45 -3.01
C SER A 46 -15.52 -4.49 -3.61
N PRO A 47 -16.63 -4.42 -2.83
CA PRO A 47 -17.97 -4.39 -3.40
C PRO A 47 -18.23 -3.21 -4.35
N TRP A 48 -17.54 -2.09 -4.15
CA TRP A 48 -17.64 -0.90 -4.98
C TRP A 48 -16.95 -1.06 -6.35
N PHE A 49 -16.10 -2.06 -6.50
CA PHE A 49 -15.37 -2.35 -7.74
C PHE A 49 -15.85 -3.64 -8.43
N GLY A 50 -17.11 -4.03 -8.24
CA GLY A 50 -17.69 -5.22 -8.87
C GLY A 50 -17.72 -5.17 -10.41
N GLY A 51 -17.67 -3.98 -11.01
CA GLY A 51 -17.55 -3.76 -12.44
C GLY A 51 -16.10 -3.83 -13.00
N TYR A 52 -15.12 -4.08 -12.14
CA TYR A 52 -13.69 -4.13 -12.48
C TYR A 52 -13.10 -5.51 -12.21
N ASP A 53 -12.03 -5.83 -12.90
CA ASP A 53 -11.13 -6.93 -12.53
C ASP A 53 -10.16 -6.41 -11.46
N LEU A 54 -10.63 -6.43 -10.21
CA LEU A 54 -9.88 -5.93 -9.06
C LEU A 54 -8.88 -6.99 -8.60
N VAL A 55 -7.59 -6.63 -8.64
CA VAL A 55 -6.49 -7.41 -8.08
C VAL A 55 -5.79 -6.61 -7.00
N ALA A 56 -5.75 -7.15 -5.79
CA ALA A 56 -5.05 -6.61 -4.64
C ALA A 56 -3.91 -7.56 -4.26
N PRO A 57 -2.66 -7.33 -4.70
CA PRO A 57 -1.53 -8.14 -4.29
C PRO A 57 -1.09 -7.81 -2.87
N ASP A 58 -0.51 -8.79 -2.17
CA ASP A 58 0.41 -8.51 -1.09
C ASP A 58 1.74 -8.06 -1.71
N LEU A 59 2.21 -6.87 -1.39
CA LEU A 59 3.52 -6.41 -1.84
C LEU A 59 4.65 -7.31 -1.29
N PRO A 60 5.82 -7.44 -1.93
CA PRO A 60 6.91 -8.24 -1.40
C PRO A 60 7.20 -7.94 0.07
N GLY A 61 7.44 -8.99 0.84
CA GLY A 61 7.65 -8.88 2.28
C GLY A 61 6.39 -8.72 3.11
N HIS A 62 5.19 -8.66 2.50
CA HIS A 62 3.91 -8.54 3.20
C HIS A 62 3.02 -9.77 2.94
N GLY A 63 2.05 -9.98 3.83
CA GLY A 63 1.02 -10.99 3.69
C GLY A 63 1.58 -12.38 3.35
N ALA A 64 1.09 -12.99 2.26
CA ALA A 64 1.53 -14.30 1.80
C ALA A 64 2.54 -14.25 0.64
N SER A 65 2.99 -13.06 0.24
CA SER A 65 4.00 -12.89 -0.81
C SER A 65 5.41 -13.21 -0.33
N ALA A 66 6.29 -13.54 -1.28
CA ALA A 66 7.69 -13.78 -1.00
C ALA A 66 8.39 -12.54 -0.41
N HIS A 67 9.38 -12.78 0.44
CA HIS A 67 10.31 -11.74 0.85
C HIS A 67 11.34 -11.50 -0.26
N LEU A 68 11.82 -10.26 -0.38
CA LEU A 68 12.93 -9.96 -1.28
C LEU A 68 14.22 -10.65 -0.81
N PRO A 69 15.14 -11.01 -1.73
CA PRO A 69 16.47 -11.49 -1.36
C PRO A 69 17.15 -10.55 -0.36
N VAL A 70 18.04 -11.08 0.48
CA VAL A 70 18.76 -10.28 1.50
C VAL A 70 19.55 -9.13 0.88
N SER A 71 20.00 -9.30 -0.36
CA SER A 71 20.73 -8.27 -1.13
C SER A 71 19.87 -7.15 -1.70
N ALA A 72 18.53 -7.27 -1.62
CA ALA A 72 17.60 -6.28 -2.17
C ALA A 72 16.95 -5.46 -1.06
N GLU A 73 16.70 -4.18 -1.35
CA GLU A 73 16.06 -3.24 -0.43
C GLU A 73 14.58 -3.04 -0.77
N TYR A 74 13.77 -2.83 0.26
CA TYR A 74 12.38 -2.40 0.15
C TYR A 74 12.32 -0.89 -0.06
N THR A 75 12.30 -0.47 -1.32
CA THR A 75 12.18 0.94 -1.72
C THR A 75 10.90 1.19 -2.51
N LEU A 76 10.49 2.46 -2.64
CA LEU A 76 9.35 2.83 -3.51
C LEU A 76 9.61 2.47 -4.98
N VAL A 77 10.86 2.58 -5.44
CA VAL A 77 11.21 2.18 -6.81
C VAL A 77 11.06 0.68 -6.99
N THR A 78 11.51 -0.12 -6.01
CA THR A 78 11.31 -1.57 -6.03
C THR A 78 9.82 -1.93 -5.99
N ALA A 79 9.03 -1.26 -5.16
CA ALA A 79 7.58 -1.47 -5.08
C ALA A 79 6.88 -1.10 -6.41
N ALA A 80 7.24 0.02 -7.04
CA ALA A 80 6.69 0.43 -8.33
C ALA A 80 7.04 -0.57 -9.46
N ARG A 81 8.28 -1.04 -9.50
CA ARG A 81 8.69 -2.10 -10.44
C ARG A 81 7.96 -3.41 -10.18
N THR A 82 7.72 -3.76 -8.93
CA THR A 82 6.92 -4.94 -8.58
C THR A 82 5.47 -4.81 -9.06
N ALA A 83 4.84 -3.64 -8.88
CA ALA A 83 3.48 -3.39 -9.37
C ALA A 83 3.39 -3.57 -10.90
N LEU A 84 4.38 -3.08 -11.65
CA LEU A 84 4.46 -3.28 -13.09
C LEU A 84 4.68 -4.76 -13.45
N ALA A 85 5.57 -5.46 -12.75
CA ALA A 85 5.80 -6.89 -12.98
C ALA A 85 4.56 -7.75 -12.71
N ILE A 86 3.73 -7.37 -11.72
CA ILE A 86 2.43 -8.01 -11.48
C ILE A 86 1.48 -7.75 -12.65
N ALA A 87 1.35 -6.50 -13.12
CA ALA A 87 0.51 -6.17 -14.26
C ALA A 87 0.96 -6.93 -15.53
N ASP A 88 2.27 -7.03 -15.77
CA ASP A 88 2.84 -7.76 -16.91
C ASP A 88 2.53 -9.27 -16.82
N ALA A 89 2.69 -9.87 -15.64
CA ALA A 89 2.39 -11.29 -15.40
C ALA A 89 0.88 -11.61 -15.53
N LEU A 90 0.02 -10.61 -15.30
CA LEU A 90 -1.43 -10.70 -15.56
C LEU A 90 -1.81 -10.40 -17.02
N GLY A 91 -0.86 -10.03 -17.88
CA GLY A 91 -1.11 -9.63 -19.27
C GLY A 91 -1.82 -8.28 -19.40
N TRP A 92 -1.65 -7.37 -18.45
CA TRP A 92 -2.32 -6.08 -18.42
C TRP A 92 -1.44 -4.99 -19.05
N GLU A 93 -1.74 -4.57 -20.24
CA GLU A 93 -1.06 -3.45 -20.90
C GLU A 93 -1.46 -2.11 -20.30
N ARG A 94 -2.75 -1.92 -20.03
CA ARG A 94 -3.31 -0.72 -19.40
C ARG A 94 -4.22 -1.10 -18.23
N PHE A 95 -4.22 -0.26 -17.20
CA PHE A 95 -4.97 -0.52 -15.98
C PHE A 95 -5.20 0.75 -15.17
N HIS A 96 -6.22 0.73 -14.32
CA HIS A 96 -6.40 1.69 -13.26
C HIS A 96 -5.55 1.31 -12.04
N LEU A 97 -5.08 2.30 -11.31
CA LEU A 97 -4.37 2.12 -10.04
C LEU A 97 -5.23 2.63 -8.88
N LEU A 98 -5.31 1.84 -7.82
CA LEU A 98 -5.81 2.23 -6.51
C LEU A 98 -4.68 2.04 -5.50
N GLY A 99 -4.39 3.05 -4.69
CA GLY A 99 -3.33 2.92 -3.70
C GLY A 99 -3.67 3.57 -2.36
N HIS A 100 -3.41 2.85 -1.27
CA HIS A 100 -3.50 3.36 0.09
C HIS A 100 -2.10 3.62 0.66
N SER A 101 -1.86 4.81 1.21
CA SER A 101 -0.63 5.14 1.94
C SER A 101 0.64 4.80 1.14
N LEU A 102 1.46 3.82 1.56
CA LEU A 102 2.62 3.32 0.80
C LEU A 102 2.22 2.88 -0.61
N GLY A 103 1.09 2.20 -0.76
CA GLY A 103 0.55 1.79 -2.05
C GLY A 103 0.18 2.99 -2.92
N GLY A 104 -0.34 4.06 -2.33
CA GLY A 104 -0.63 5.31 -3.04
C GLY A 104 0.64 6.06 -3.47
N ALA A 105 1.67 6.08 -2.62
CA ALA A 105 2.99 6.58 -3.00
C ALA A 105 3.56 5.76 -4.17
N THR A 106 3.51 4.43 -4.07
CA THR A 106 3.95 3.51 -5.14
C THR A 106 3.18 3.75 -6.43
N SER A 107 1.85 3.89 -6.36
CA SER A 107 1.00 4.18 -7.52
C SER A 107 1.34 5.51 -8.19
N SER A 108 1.69 6.55 -7.40
CA SER A 108 2.17 7.84 -7.91
C SER A 108 3.46 7.68 -8.71
N PHE A 109 4.40 6.84 -8.23
CA PHE A 109 5.65 6.54 -8.95
C PHE A 109 5.38 5.79 -10.27
N VAL A 110 4.48 4.81 -10.26
CA VAL A 110 4.09 4.08 -11.48
C VAL A 110 3.44 5.03 -12.49
N ALA A 111 2.47 5.85 -12.06
CA ALA A 111 1.76 6.77 -12.95
C ALA A 111 2.68 7.82 -13.56
N ALA A 112 3.69 8.29 -12.81
CA ALA A 112 4.68 9.23 -13.33
C ALA A 112 5.70 8.57 -14.28
N ALA A 113 6.07 7.30 -14.01
CA ALA A 113 7.12 6.61 -14.78
C ALA A 113 6.62 6.00 -16.09
N VAL A 114 5.35 5.55 -16.15
CA VAL A 114 4.75 4.89 -17.31
C VAL A 114 3.33 5.40 -17.56
N PRO A 115 3.16 6.73 -17.85
CA PRO A 115 1.85 7.37 -17.95
C PRO A 115 0.95 6.71 -18.98
N GLN A 116 1.50 6.14 -20.05
CA GLN A 116 0.75 5.45 -21.11
C GLN A 116 0.05 4.16 -20.64
N ARG A 117 0.43 3.60 -19.49
CA ARG A 117 -0.15 2.37 -18.93
C ARG A 117 -1.26 2.63 -17.90
N VAL A 118 -1.30 3.83 -17.29
CA VAL A 118 -2.24 4.16 -16.23
C VAL A 118 -3.41 4.94 -16.76
N GLU A 119 -4.63 4.38 -16.68
CA GLU A 119 -5.85 5.01 -17.19
C GLU A 119 -6.43 6.03 -16.21
N LYS A 120 -6.57 5.67 -14.94
CA LYS A 120 -6.99 6.54 -13.85
C LYS A 120 -6.23 6.16 -12.58
N LEU A 121 -5.97 7.13 -11.73
CA LEU A 121 -5.26 6.96 -10.46
C LEU A 121 -6.18 7.33 -9.30
N LEU A 122 -6.41 6.38 -8.39
CA LEU A 122 -7.22 6.50 -7.19
C LEU A 122 -6.31 6.41 -5.97
N LEU A 123 -6.26 7.44 -5.16
CA LEU A 123 -5.34 7.56 -4.04
C LEU A 123 -6.09 7.74 -2.71
N ILE A 124 -5.67 7.03 -1.70
CA ILE A 124 -6.18 7.13 -0.34
C ILE A 124 -4.99 7.45 0.56
N GLU A 125 -5.06 8.59 1.27
CA GLU A 125 -4.03 9.01 2.24
C GLU A 125 -2.61 9.09 1.64
N ALA A 126 -2.49 9.40 0.35
CA ALA A 126 -1.21 9.61 -0.32
C ALA A 126 -1.35 10.45 -1.60
N LEU A 127 -0.32 11.23 -1.94
CA LEU A 127 0.01 11.73 -3.27
C LEU A 127 1.53 11.96 -3.29
N GLY A 128 2.25 11.09 -4.02
CA GLY A 128 3.69 10.97 -3.87
C GLY A 128 4.06 10.34 -2.51
N SER A 129 5.29 10.50 -2.07
CA SER A 129 5.79 9.96 -0.80
C SER A 129 6.12 11.06 0.20
N LEU A 130 6.50 10.63 1.42
CA LEU A 130 7.10 11.54 2.39
C LEU A 130 8.44 12.05 1.85
N ALA A 131 8.60 13.36 1.84
CA ALA A 131 9.85 14.01 1.47
C ALA A 131 10.81 14.11 2.66
N GLU A 132 12.07 14.34 2.37
CA GLU A 132 13.11 14.60 3.38
C GLU A 132 13.92 15.83 2.96
N SER A 133 14.42 16.58 3.92
CA SER A 133 15.31 17.71 3.68
C SER A 133 16.67 17.22 3.13
N GLU A 134 17.22 17.97 2.19
CA GLU A 134 18.48 17.62 1.54
C GLU A 134 19.66 17.59 2.53
N GLU A 135 19.62 18.39 3.60
CA GLU A 135 20.66 18.43 4.65
C GLU A 135 20.68 17.13 5.47
N ARG A 136 19.60 16.36 5.46
CA ARG A 136 19.51 15.11 6.22
C ARG A 136 20.04 13.88 5.49
N VAL A 137 20.46 13.98 4.24
CA VAL A 137 20.88 12.82 3.43
C VAL A 137 21.98 12.01 4.15
N GLY A 138 23.04 12.66 4.63
CA GLY A 138 24.12 11.96 5.34
C GLY A 138 23.68 11.33 6.67
N THR A 139 22.81 11.99 7.41
CA THR A 139 22.24 11.45 8.67
C THR A 139 21.37 10.24 8.39
N ARG A 140 20.50 10.33 7.39
CA ARG A 140 19.61 9.24 6.99
C ARG A 140 20.39 7.99 6.52
N LEU A 141 21.46 8.16 5.76
CA LEU A 141 22.34 7.05 5.37
C LEU A 141 22.94 6.35 6.59
N ARG A 142 23.45 7.13 7.56
CA ARG A 142 23.99 6.56 8.81
C ARG A 142 22.92 5.80 9.61
N GLU A 143 21.70 6.35 9.74
CA GLU A 143 20.57 5.71 10.41
C GLU A 143 20.19 4.39 9.71
N ALA A 144 20.12 4.38 8.38
CA ALA A 144 19.78 3.20 7.60
C ALA A 144 20.82 2.08 7.76
N PHE A 145 22.13 2.41 7.66
CA PHE A 145 23.19 1.42 7.81
C PHE A 145 23.32 0.89 9.24
N ALA A 146 23.16 1.75 10.24
CA ALA A 146 23.12 1.34 11.64
C ALA A 146 21.90 0.43 11.91
N GLY A 147 20.72 0.78 11.37
CA GLY A 147 19.52 -0.03 11.48
C GLY A 147 19.67 -1.41 10.83
N LEU A 148 20.30 -1.48 9.65
CA LEU A 148 20.59 -2.74 8.98
C LEU A 148 21.50 -3.64 9.83
N ALA A 149 22.58 -3.08 10.36
CA ALA A 149 23.49 -3.81 11.24
C ALA A 149 22.80 -4.31 12.52
N ALA A 150 21.94 -3.48 13.12
CA ALA A 150 21.20 -3.84 14.35
C ALA A 150 20.04 -4.83 14.09
N SER A 151 19.61 -5.02 12.84
CA SER A 151 18.52 -5.95 12.50
C SER A 151 18.97 -7.41 12.46
N ALA A 152 20.26 -7.66 12.35
CA ALA A 152 20.82 -9.01 12.34
C ALA A 152 20.49 -9.73 13.65
N GLY A 153 19.74 -10.84 13.56
CA GLY A 153 19.34 -11.64 14.70
C GLY A 153 18.08 -11.16 15.46
N LYS A 154 17.38 -10.14 14.99
CA LYS A 154 16.09 -9.75 15.58
C LYS A 154 15.07 -10.88 15.41
N GLN A 155 14.56 -11.36 16.55
CA GLN A 155 13.47 -12.33 16.56
C GLN A 155 12.12 -11.61 16.40
N LEU A 156 11.22 -12.24 15.63
CA LEU A 156 9.83 -11.76 15.51
C LEU A 156 9.09 -11.98 16.82
N ARG A 157 8.23 -11.04 17.17
CA ARG A 157 7.31 -11.19 18.30
C ARG A 157 6.35 -12.35 18.01
N VAL A 158 6.26 -13.29 18.95
CA VAL A 158 5.31 -14.39 18.92
C VAL A 158 4.10 -14.02 19.78
N PHE A 159 2.91 -14.20 19.24
CA PHE A 159 1.63 -14.01 19.90
C PHE A 159 1.07 -15.37 20.33
N PRO A 160 0.47 -15.49 21.52
CA PRO A 160 -0.13 -16.76 21.93
C PRO A 160 -1.34 -17.15 21.08
N ASP A 161 -2.08 -16.18 20.58
CA ASP A 161 -3.29 -16.34 19.79
C ASP A 161 -3.52 -15.16 18.84
N ILE A 162 -4.47 -15.32 17.93
CA ILE A 162 -4.88 -14.30 16.94
C ILE A 162 -5.45 -13.06 17.64
N ALA A 163 -6.25 -13.24 18.69
CA ALA A 163 -6.88 -12.12 19.39
C ALA A 163 -5.86 -11.16 20.01
N SER A 164 -4.74 -11.68 20.53
CA SER A 164 -3.63 -10.88 21.03
C SER A 164 -2.96 -10.05 19.92
N ALA A 165 -2.79 -10.62 18.73
CA ALA A 165 -2.28 -9.89 17.57
C ALA A 165 -3.26 -8.80 17.09
N VAL A 166 -4.57 -9.09 17.08
CA VAL A 166 -5.63 -8.13 16.74
C VAL A 166 -5.60 -6.93 17.68
N LYS A 167 -5.53 -7.15 19.00
CA LYS A 167 -5.43 -6.06 19.99
C LYS A 167 -4.24 -5.14 19.73
N VAL A 168 -3.08 -5.72 19.40
CA VAL A 168 -1.89 -4.94 19.07
C VAL A 168 -2.09 -4.13 17.78
N ARG A 169 -2.73 -4.72 16.77
CA ARG A 169 -3.01 -4.03 15.51
C ARG A 169 -4.01 -2.88 15.70
N MET A 170 -5.08 -3.10 16.47
CA MET A 170 -6.04 -2.05 16.84
C MET A 170 -5.34 -0.86 17.47
N ALA A 171 -4.53 -1.10 18.51
CA ALA A 171 -3.84 -0.06 19.25
C ALA A 171 -2.78 0.70 18.40
N ALA A 172 -2.14 0.02 17.45
CA ALA A 172 -1.10 0.62 16.60
C ALA A 172 -1.65 1.55 15.52
N ASN A 173 -2.88 1.32 15.05
CA ASN A 173 -3.44 2.00 13.87
C ASN A 173 -4.81 2.64 14.11
N ASP A 174 -5.31 2.65 15.34
CA ASP A 174 -6.64 3.14 15.69
C ASP A 174 -7.75 2.49 14.82
N LEU A 175 -7.77 1.15 14.81
CA LEU A 175 -8.70 0.34 14.03
C LEU A 175 -9.77 -0.28 14.90
N SER A 176 -10.96 -0.42 14.34
CA SER A 176 -11.99 -1.30 14.89
C SER A 176 -11.56 -2.78 14.86
N GLU A 177 -12.10 -3.59 15.76
CA GLU A 177 -11.73 -5.02 15.81
C GLU A 177 -11.99 -5.77 14.50
N PRO A 178 -13.14 -5.61 13.82
CA PRO A 178 -13.41 -6.31 12.54
C PRO A 178 -12.36 -5.95 11.47
N VAL A 179 -11.98 -4.68 11.38
CA VAL A 179 -10.99 -4.19 10.40
C VAL A 179 -9.60 -4.71 10.73
N ALA A 180 -9.18 -4.60 11.99
CA ALA A 180 -7.88 -5.11 12.43
C ALA A 180 -7.77 -6.62 12.21
N ARG A 181 -8.86 -7.37 12.43
CA ARG A 181 -8.91 -8.82 12.24
C ARG A 181 -8.67 -9.24 10.80
N LEU A 182 -9.25 -8.54 9.82
CA LEU A 182 -8.99 -8.79 8.39
C LEU A 182 -7.50 -8.72 8.06
N LEU A 183 -6.82 -7.68 8.52
CA LEU A 183 -5.39 -7.51 8.28
C LEU A 183 -4.55 -8.55 9.01
N VAL A 184 -4.92 -8.88 10.25
CA VAL A 184 -4.18 -9.82 11.08
C VAL A 184 -4.29 -11.24 10.55
N GLU A 185 -5.50 -11.73 10.23
CA GLU A 185 -5.71 -13.10 9.77
C GLU A 185 -4.90 -13.42 8.52
N ARG A 186 -4.74 -12.45 7.60
CA ARG A 186 -3.87 -12.60 6.44
C ARG A 186 -2.39 -12.35 6.77
N GLY A 187 -2.12 -11.48 7.73
CA GLY A 187 -0.78 -10.99 8.06
C GLY A 187 0.04 -11.86 9.02
N ILE A 188 -0.53 -12.90 9.62
CA ILE A 188 0.17 -13.78 10.56
C ILE A 188 0.23 -15.24 10.09
N ALA A 189 1.19 -15.98 10.64
CA ALA A 189 1.32 -17.41 10.43
C ALA A 189 1.62 -18.13 11.74
N PRO A 190 1.21 -19.41 11.87
CA PRO A 190 1.60 -20.22 13.01
C PRO A 190 3.12 -20.40 13.02
N VAL A 191 3.72 -20.30 14.21
CA VAL A 191 5.12 -20.57 14.45
C VAL A 191 5.22 -21.92 15.18
N ARG A 192 6.03 -22.83 14.64
CA ARG A 192 6.39 -24.09 15.32
C ARG A 192 7.73 -23.88 15.99
N SER A 193 7.78 -24.11 17.29
CA SER A 193 9.03 -24.20 18.04
C SER A 193 9.10 -25.57 18.69
N GLU A 194 10.26 -26.22 18.59
CA GLU A 194 10.49 -27.52 19.27
C GLU A 194 10.51 -27.39 20.79
N HIS A 195 10.64 -26.17 21.31
CA HIS A 195 10.83 -25.89 22.76
C HIS A 195 9.83 -24.91 23.37
N GLN A 196 8.84 -24.40 22.60
CA GLN A 196 7.82 -23.48 23.09
C GLN A 196 6.42 -23.89 22.63
N GLN A 197 5.39 -23.58 23.46
CA GLN A 197 4.00 -23.68 23.00
C GLN A 197 3.86 -22.90 21.69
N GLY A 198 3.21 -23.51 20.69
CA GLY A 198 2.97 -22.91 19.40
C GLY A 198 2.26 -21.56 19.55
N GLY A 199 2.52 -20.65 18.64
CA GLY A 199 1.94 -19.31 18.60
C GLY A 199 1.88 -18.79 17.18
N TYR A 200 1.74 -17.48 17.03
CA TYR A 200 1.64 -16.80 15.75
C TYR A 200 2.66 -15.69 15.65
N ALA A 201 3.24 -15.49 14.47
CA ALA A 201 4.12 -14.35 14.19
C ALA A 201 3.68 -13.63 12.90
N TRP A 202 4.04 -12.37 12.78
CA TRP A 202 3.84 -11.61 11.54
C TRP A 202 4.57 -12.29 10.37
N ARG A 203 3.90 -12.35 9.22
CA ARG A 203 4.51 -12.79 7.96
C ARG A 203 5.41 -11.71 7.37
N SER A 204 5.21 -10.46 7.76
CA SER A 204 5.95 -9.32 7.22
C SER A 204 7.45 -9.45 7.50
N ASP A 205 8.25 -9.14 6.48
CA ASP A 205 9.71 -9.10 6.60
C ASP A 205 10.13 -8.01 7.61
N PRO A 206 10.90 -8.34 8.65
CA PRO A 206 11.38 -7.35 9.61
C PRO A 206 12.14 -6.18 8.98
N ARG A 207 12.77 -6.39 7.81
CA ARG A 207 13.49 -5.35 7.06
C ARG A 207 12.57 -4.23 6.54
N LEU A 208 11.27 -4.44 6.45
CA LEU A 208 10.31 -3.39 6.13
C LEU A 208 10.27 -2.26 7.17
N THR A 209 10.72 -2.54 8.40
CA THR A 209 10.77 -1.55 9.48
C THR A 209 12.07 -0.73 9.51
N LEU A 210 13.00 -1.02 8.60
CA LEU A 210 14.25 -0.29 8.50
C LEU A 210 14.03 1.08 7.85
N THR A 211 14.84 2.04 8.27
CA THR A 211 14.84 3.38 7.67
C THR A 211 15.28 3.28 6.20
N SER A 212 14.48 3.82 5.28
CA SER A 212 14.91 3.95 3.87
C SER A 212 16.17 4.82 3.79
N ALA A 213 17.20 4.34 3.11
CA ALA A 213 18.48 5.02 2.99
C ALA A 213 18.38 6.38 2.29
N LEU A 214 17.48 6.50 1.32
CA LEU A 214 17.24 7.72 0.56
C LEU A 214 15.74 8.05 0.52
N ARG A 215 15.44 9.34 0.54
CA ARG A 215 14.12 9.91 0.22
C ARG A 215 14.31 11.09 -0.73
N MET A 216 13.31 11.31 -1.58
CA MET A 216 13.27 12.50 -2.43
C MET A 216 13.06 13.76 -1.56
N SER A 217 13.65 14.89 -2.02
CA SER A 217 13.29 16.19 -1.48
C SER A 217 11.88 16.60 -1.97
N GLU A 218 11.29 17.60 -1.30
CA GLU A 218 9.96 18.10 -1.72
C GLU A 218 9.97 18.63 -3.16
N GLY A 219 11.06 19.26 -3.59
CA GLY A 219 11.24 19.72 -4.97
C GLY A 219 11.19 18.58 -5.99
N GLN A 220 11.87 17.47 -5.69
CA GLN A 220 11.84 16.27 -6.52
C GLN A 220 10.45 15.61 -6.50
N MET A 221 9.79 15.60 -5.34
CA MET A 221 8.43 15.06 -5.21
C MET A 221 7.42 15.86 -6.04
N ARG A 222 7.50 17.21 -6.01
CA ARG A 222 6.68 18.08 -6.84
C ARG A 222 6.91 17.85 -8.34
N SER A 223 8.15 17.59 -8.75
CA SER A 223 8.48 17.23 -10.13
C SER A 223 7.84 15.90 -10.54
N LEU A 224 7.92 14.87 -9.69
CA LEU A 224 7.27 13.58 -9.91
C LEU A 224 5.75 13.72 -10.06
N ILE A 225 5.10 14.47 -9.18
CA ILE A 225 3.64 14.67 -9.24
C ILE A 225 3.21 15.36 -10.54
N ARG A 226 3.96 16.36 -11.02
CA ARG A 226 3.68 17.01 -12.31
C ARG A 226 3.81 16.09 -13.52
N ALA A 227 4.54 14.98 -13.38
CA ALA A 227 4.69 13.97 -14.44
C ALA A 227 3.53 12.98 -14.50
N ILE A 228 2.57 13.03 -13.57
CA ILE A 228 1.34 12.23 -13.62
C ILE A 228 0.41 12.86 -14.66
N GLU A 229 0.06 12.09 -15.68
CA GLU A 229 -0.76 12.56 -16.83
C GLU A 229 -2.22 12.11 -16.73
N CYS A 230 -2.49 10.98 -16.08
CA CYS A 230 -3.84 10.43 -15.99
C CYS A 230 -4.74 11.22 -15.02
N PRO A 231 -6.07 11.19 -15.22
CA PRO A 231 -7.02 11.68 -14.23
C PRO A 231 -6.77 11.02 -12.88
N THR A 232 -6.75 11.84 -11.83
CA THR A 232 -6.38 11.40 -10.47
C THR A 232 -7.41 11.88 -9.45
N CYS A 233 -7.99 10.95 -8.69
CA CYS A 233 -8.85 11.24 -7.55
C CYS A 233 -8.13 10.90 -6.25
N MET A 234 -8.11 11.84 -5.31
CA MET A 234 -7.44 11.69 -4.02
C MET A 234 -8.44 11.88 -2.88
N ILE A 235 -8.41 10.94 -1.94
CA ILE A 235 -9.19 11.00 -0.71
C ILE A 235 -8.23 11.08 0.47
N TRP A 236 -8.42 12.10 1.32
CA TRP A 236 -7.68 12.28 2.55
C TRP A 236 -8.63 12.33 3.74
N ALA A 237 -8.16 11.80 4.87
CA ALA A 237 -8.89 11.87 6.13
C ALA A 237 -8.77 13.25 6.80
N ASP A 238 -9.83 13.67 7.51
CA ASP A 238 -9.84 14.75 8.46
C ASP A 238 -10.09 14.17 9.87
N PRO A 239 -9.22 14.47 10.85
CA PRO A 239 -8.11 15.43 10.84
C PRO A 239 -6.87 14.93 10.07
N ALA A 240 -6.13 15.91 9.54
CA ALA A 240 -4.90 15.66 8.81
C ALA A 240 -3.82 15.04 9.71
N GLN A 241 -3.05 14.09 9.15
CA GLN A 241 -1.87 13.55 9.84
C GLN A 241 -0.78 14.63 9.95
N SER A 242 -0.07 14.67 11.08
CA SER A 242 0.96 15.68 11.36
C SER A 242 2.09 15.70 10.32
N TYR A 243 2.44 14.55 9.76
CA TYR A 243 3.48 14.42 8.73
C TYR A 243 3.01 14.81 7.31
N MET A 244 1.70 15.03 7.12
CA MET A 244 1.09 15.45 5.85
C MET A 244 -0.04 16.45 6.13
N PRO A 245 0.29 17.69 6.54
CA PRO A 245 -0.68 18.71 6.89
C PRO A 245 -1.52 19.12 5.67
N ASP A 246 -2.73 19.63 5.92
CA ASP A 246 -3.71 19.96 4.88
C ASP A 246 -3.16 20.94 3.84
N ALA A 247 -2.36 21.90 4.24
CA ALA A 247 -1.71 22.84 3.31
C ALA A 247 -0.85 22.09 2.27
N LEU A 248 -0.02 21.13 2.71
CA LEU A 248 0.84 20.35 1.81
C LEU A 248 0.02 19.42 0.90
N ARG A 249 -1.07 18.83 1.41
CA ARG A 249 -2.01 18.03 0.62
C ARG A 249 -2.57 18.82 -0.55
N ARG A 250 -3.08 20.04 -0.27
CA ARG A 250 -3.63 20.94 -1.29
C ARG A 250 -2.59 21.46 -2.26
N GLU A 251 -1.41 21.83 -1.77
CA GLU A 251 -0.30 22.25 -2.62
C GLU A 251 0.12 21.16 -3.61
N ARG A 252 0.24 19.91 -3.15
CA ARG A 252 0.57 18.79 -4.02
C ARG A 252 -0.56 18.49 -5.00
N ALA A 253 -1.81 18.47 -4.56
CA ALA A 253 -2.97 18.24 -5.41
C ALA A 253 -3.06 19.26 -6.55
N ALA A 254 -2.76 20.52 -6.29
CA ALA A 254 -2.73 21.58 -7.29
C ALA A 254 -1.65 21.42 -8.38
N LEU A 255 -0.72 20.49 -8.22
CA LEU A 255 0.30 20.18 -9.24
C LEU A 255 -0.20 19.23 -10.33
N LEU A 256 -1.29 18.51 -10.08
CA LEU A 256 -1.89 17.58 -11.04
C LEU A 256 -2.64 18.32 -12.13
N ARG A 257 -2.56 17.83 -13.35
CA ARG A 257 -3.28 18.41 -14.50
C ARG A 257 -4.79 18.15 -14.42
N GLN A 258 -5.18 16.98 -13.91
CA GLN A 258 -6.55 16.50 -13.78
C GLN A 258 -6.69 15.83 -12.40
N GLY A 259 -6.72 16.65 -11.34
CA GLY A 259 -6.77 16.19 -9.96
C GLY A 259 -8.07 16.58 -9.26
N GLU A 260 -8.71 15.60 -8.60
CA GLU A 260 -9.84 15.82 -7.70
C GLU A 260 -9.42 15.50 -6.27
N LEU A 261 -9.64 16.44 -5.36
CA LEU A 261 -9.27 16.30 -3.95
C LEU A 261 -10.53 16.25 -3.09
N HIS A 262 -10.71 15.17 -2.36
CA HIS A 262 -11.78 14.95 -1.40
C HIS A 262 -11.21 14.82 0.02
N ILE A 263 -11.82 15.50 0.97
CA ILE A 263 -11.49 15.40 2.40
C ILE A 263 -12.70 14.81 3.11
N LEU A 264 -12.52 13.64 3.73
CA LEU A 264 -13.59 12.93 4.42
C LEU A 264 -13.27 12.77 5.92
N PRO A 265 -14.27 12.85 6.81
CA PRO A 265 -14.02 12.62 8.22
C PRO A 265 -13.63 11.15 8.46
N GLY A 266 -12.47 10.90 9.10
CA GLY A 266 -12.00 9.54 9.34
C GLY A 266 -10.56 9.47 9.83
N THR A 267 -10.00 8.27 9.82
CA THR A 267 -8.61 7.97 10.18
C THR A 267 -7.80 7.57 8.95
N HIS A 268 -6.53 7.27 9.15
CA HIS A 268 -5.63 6.82 8.06
C HIS A 268 -6.15 5.59 7.29
N HIS A 269 -6.98 4.76 7.91
CA HIS A 269 -7.61 3.59 7.28
C HIS A 269 -9.08 3.80 6.94
N LEU A 270 -9.49 5.04 6.59
CA LEU A 270 -10.89 5.38 6.30
C LEU A 270 -11.52 4.49 5.21
N HIS A 271 -10.77 3.96 4.29
CA HIS A 271 -11.24 3.05 3.24
C HIS A 271 -11.69 1.69 3.79
N MET A 272 -11.21 1.31 4.97
CA MET A 272 -11.65 0.10 5.67
C MET A 272 -12.77 0.37 6.68
N GLU A 273 -12.69 1.51 7.40
CA GLU A 273 -13.66 1.89 8.43
C GLU A 273 -14.93 2.50 7.86
N LYS A 274 -14.82 3.21 6.73
CA LYS A 274 -15.91 3.91 6.04
C LYS A 274 -15.92 3.61 4.54
N PRO A 275 -16.01 2.32 4.15
CA PRO A 275 -15.86 1.93 2.74
C PRO A 275 -16.94 2.52 1.84
N SER A 276 -18.13 2.85 2.38
CA SER A 276 -19.20 3.46 1.61
C SER A 276 -18.85 4.87 1.16
N ASP A 277 -18.35 5.70 2.08
CA ASP A 277 -18.00 7.09 1.77
C ASP A 277 -16.89 7.16 0.71
N VAL A 278 -15.88 6.30 0.87
CA VAL A 278 -14.75 6.21 -0.08
C VAL A 278 -15.18 5.61 -1.42
N GLY A 279 -16.00 4.56 -1.37
CA GLY A 279 -16.49 3.85 -2.56
C GLY A 279 -17.36 4.73 -3.44
N GLU A 280 -18.24 5.54 -2.86
CA GLU A 280 -19.11 6.48 -3.59
C GLU A 280 -18.30 7.52 -4.36
N VAL A 281 -17.30 8.13 -3.73
CA VAL A 281 -16.41 9.09 -4.38
C VAL A 281 -15.68 8.45 -5.56
N PHE A 282 -15.11 7.27 -5.38
CA PHE A 282 -14.39 6.59 -6.45
C PHE A 282 -15.29 6.11 -7.59
N GLN A 283 -16.51 5.64 -7.28
CA GLN A 283 -17.48 5.27 -8.33
C GLN A 283 -17.86 6.47 -9.19
N ASN A 284 -18.16 7.62 -8.59
CA ASN A 284 -18.47 8.84 -9.32
C ASN A 284 -17.31 9.26 -10.23
N PHE A 285 -16.08 9.24 -9.71
CA PHE A 285 -14.89 9.55 -10.51
C PHE A 285 -14.66 8.55 -11.66
N LEU A 286 -14.86 7.27 -11.44
CA LEU A 286 -14.62 6.22 -12.44
C LEU A 286 -15.65 6.25 -13.57
N THR A 287 -16.91 6.57 -13.28
CA THR A 287 -18.00 6.64 -14.24
C THR A 287 -18.06 7.96 -15.02
N GLY A 288 -17.26 8.95 -14.64
CA GLY A 288 -17.22 10.26 -15.31
C GLY A 288 -18.41 11.13 -14.94
N GLY A 289 -18.87 11.05 -13.68
CA GLY A 289 -19.93 11.88 -13.11
C GLY A 289 -19.57 13.33 -13.03
#